data_e7df9660bd6abe21cbd2d4fb7efc1334
#
_entry.id   e7df9660bd6abe21cbd2d4fb7efc1334
#
_cell.length_a   1.000
_cell.length_b   1.000
_cell.length_c   1.000
_cell.angle_alpha   90.00
_cell.angle_beta   90.00
_cell.angle_gamma   90.00
#
_symmetry.space_group_name_H-M   'P 1'
#
loop_
_entity.id
_entity.type
_entity.pdbx_description
1 polymer ?
#
loop_
_entity_poly.entity_id
_entity_poly.type
_entity_poly.pdbx_seq_one_letter_code
_entity_poly.pdbx_strand_id
1 'polypeptide(L)'
;MAEAAGWWQPRPAARRFVSDLIADELVRQRRSALARSLPWADGLDLQQDLGVDSLELLALATALAEALHLHQSGIEDHLLARRSLGDWVDIAQSGLECFSDRLTFRTSGSSGVPKACPHPLAGLLQESRQHARRFAGRRRILSAVPSHHIYGFLFNLLLPRSLGLDADAVVDIRGSSPAWLARGAQPGDLVVGHPAFWQAVGRAVPRLPADVSGVTSTAPCPDDVSQAVEAAGIAPLVHIYGSSETAGIGWRDSWREPYRLFDHWSFAADDAGTLLRHAPDGGQEAVACQDRLERLGNGAFRVSGRHDDAVQVGGVNVFPSRVQAVLCRHPQVAAAAVRLMRPEEGTRLKAFVVPTAQVVDRAQFLIELNRWIDSQLAVPERPRAISTGDRLPSGASGKLSDWGLDG
;
A
#
# COMPACT_ATOMS: atom_id res chain seq x y z
N MET A 1 -26.58 1.43 -15.35
CA MET A 1 -25.62 0.52 -14.69
C MET A 1 -24.34 0.25 -15.50
N ALA A 2 -24.24 0.66 -16.77
CA ALA A 2 -23.04 0.45 -17.62
C ALA A 2 -21.93 1.51 -17.44
N GLU A 3 -22.22 2.68 -16.86
CA GLU A 3 -21.31 3.83 -16.86
C GLU A 3 -20.05 3.72 -15.99
N ALA A 4 -20.05 2.91 -14.92
CA ALA A 4 -18.89 2.79 -14.05
C ALA A 4 -17.92 1.65 -14.43
N ALA A 5 -18.34 0.70 -15.27
CA ALA A 5 -17.55 -0.46 -15.64
C ALA A 5 -16.30 -0.09 -16.45
N GLY A 6 -16.39 0.83 -17.39
CA GLY A 6 -15.28 1.21 -18.26
C GLY A 6 -14.29 2.21 -17.65
N TRP A 7 -13.74 1.97 -16.47
CA TRP A 7 -12.76 2.87 -15.81
C TRP A 7 -11.53 3.16 -16.69
N TRP A 8 -11.21 2.26 -17.61
CA TRP A 8 -10.08 2.37 -18.55
C TRP A 8 -10.37 3.22 -19.80
N GLN A 9 -11.65 3.47 -20.13
CA GLN A 9 -12.04 4.21 -21.35
C GLN A 9 -11.43 5.62 -21.42
N PRO A 10 -11.39 6.43 -20.33
CA PRO A 10 -10.61 7.65 -20.35
C PRO A 10 -9.12 7.30 -20.40
N ARG A 11 -8.47 7.64 -21.53
CA ARG A 11 -7.04 7.36 -21.74
C ARG A 11 -6.13 7.82 -20.58
N PRO A 12 -6.34 9.00 -19.93
CA PRO A 12 -5.53 9.38 -18.77
C PRO A 12 -5.64 8.41 -17.60
N ALA A 13 -6.80 7.77 -17.38
CA ALA A 13 -7.00 6.79 -16.33
C ALA A 13 -6.24 5.49 -16.60
N ALA A 14 -6.37 4.93 -17.81
CA ALA A 14 -5.63 3.74 -18.23
C ALA A 14 -4.11 3.99 -18.18
N ARG A 15 -3.65 5.12 -18.74
CA ARG A 15 -2.24 5.51 -18.70
C ARG A 15 -1.71 5.60 -17.27
N ARG A 16 -2.47 6.19 -16.35
CA ARG A 16 -2.07 6.29 -14.93
C ARG A 16 -1.86 4.91 -14.32
N PHE A 17 -2.76 3.96 -14.55
CA PHE A 17 -2.62 2.60 -14.06
C PHE A 17 -1.38 1.91 -14.62
N VAL A 18 -1.23 1.93 -15.96
CA VAL A 18 -0.11 1.28 -16.66
C VAL A 18 1.23 1.88 -16.24
N SER A 19 1.33 3.22 -16.21
CA SER A 19 2.57 3.91 -15.79
C SER A 19 2.96 3.59 -14.35
N ASP A 20 1.99 3.61 -13.43
CA ASP A 20 2.24 3.32 -12.03
C ASP A 20 2.69 1.88 -11.82
N LEU A 21 2.11 0.91 -12.53
CA LEU A 21 2.51 -0.49 -12.46
C LEU A 21 3.92 -0.70 -13.00
N ILE A 22 4.23 -0.13 -14.18
CA ILE A 22 5.57 -0.22 -14.77
C ILE A 22 6.62 0.41 -13.84
N ALA A 23 6.30 1.58 -13.28
CA ALA A 23 7.22 2.29 -12.38
C ALA A 23 7.54 1.49 -11.12
N ASP A 24 6.52 0.91 -10.48
CA ASP A 24 6.70 0.09 -9.27
C ASP A 24 7.49 -1.18 -9.56
N GLU A 25 7.16 -1.87 -10.66
CA GLU A 25 7.84 -3.08 -11.06
C GLU A 25 9.33 -2.84 -11.33
N LEU A 26 9.68 -1.75 -12.03
CA LEU A 26 11.08 -1.36 -12.28
C LEU A 26 11.82 -1.03 -10.98
N VAL A 27 11.20 -0.25 -10.07
CA VAL A 27 11.80 0.06 -8.76
C VAL A 27 12.06 -1.22 -7.97
N ARG A 28 11.11 -2.14 -7.98
CA ARG A 28 11.22 -3.43 -7.29
C ARG A 28 12.35 -4.30 -7.85
N GLN A 29 12.49 -4.38 -9.17
CA GLN A 29 13.53 -5.18 -9.82
C GLN A 29 14.91 -4.57 -9.65
N ARG A 30 15.03 -3.27 -9.90
CA ARG A 30 16.32 -2.54 -9.83
C ARG A 30 16.74 -2.20 -8.41
N ARG A 31 15.81 -2.24 -7.46
CA ARG A 31 16.02 -1.80 -6.06
C ARG A 31 16.57 -0.36 -5.95
N SER A 32 16.27 0.46 -6.93
CA SER A 32 16.72 1.85 -7.04
C SER A 32 15.59 2.75 -7.52
N ALA A 33 15.66 4.04 -7.19
CA ALA A 33 14.73 5.03 -7.70
C ALA A 33 14.83 5.15 -9.23
N LEU A 34 13.71 5.47 -9.88
CA LEU A 34 13.68 5.71 -11.31
C LEU A 34 14.39 7.02 -11.65
N ALA A 35 15.12 7.02 -12.78
CA ALA A 35 15.76 8.21 -13.31
C ALA A 35 14.74 9.25 -13.80
N ARG A 36 13.55 8.80 -14.23
CA ARG A 36 12.49 9.66 -14.75
C ARG A 36 11.24 9.55 -13.89
N SER A 37 10.81 10.67 -13.32
CA SER A 37 9.62 10.74 -12.47
C SER A 37 8.32 10.69 -13.27
N LEU A 38 7.26 10.21 -12.66
CA LEU A 38 5.89 10.29 -13.16
C LEU A 38 5.37 11.76 -13.08
N PRO A 39 4.34 12.14 -13.88
CA PRO A 39 3.64 11.32 -14.87
C PRO A 39 4.41 11.21 -16.21
N TRP A 40 4.22 10.09 -16.90
CA TRP A 40 4.82 9.84 -18.22
C TRP A 40 3.82 10.13 -19.35
N ALA A 41 4.34 10.63 -20.47
CA ALA A 41 3.56 10.84 -21.71
C ALA A 41 3.49 9.55 -22.55
N ASP A 42 2.49 9.45 -23.41
CA ASP A 42 2.27 8.30 -24.29
C ASP A 42 3.46 7.98 -25.19
N GLY A 43 4.20 9.01 -25.64
CA GLY A 43 5.39 8.85 -26.48
C GLY A 43 6.65 8.35 -25.76
N LEU A 44 6.57 8.07 -24.44
CA LEU A 44 7.72 7.54 -23.70
C LEU A 44 8.08 6.14 -24.21
N ASP A 45 9.34 5.94 -24.59
CA ASP A 45 9.89 4.64 -24.99
C ASP A 45 10.50 3.93 -23.80
N LEU A 46 10.03 2.71 -23.50
CA LEU A 46 10.45 1.93 -22.33
C LEU A 46 11.94 1.58 -22.38
N GLN A 47 12.49 1.28 -23.57
CA GLN A 47 13.90 0.94 -23.71
C GLN A 47 14.79 2.18 -23.77
N GLN A 48 14.45 3.17 -24.59
CA GLN A 48 15.30 4.36 -24.80
C GLN A 48 15.24 5.34 -23.63
N ASP A 49 14.03 5.61 -23.10
CA ASP A 49 13.82 6.60 -22.04
C ASP A 49 14.02 6.06 -20.62
N LEU A 50 13.70 4.76 -20.40
CA LEU A 50 13.80 4.12 -19.08
C LEU A 50 14.93 3.09 -19.00
N GLY A 51 15.60 2.76 -20.11
CA GLY A 51 16.67 1.78 -20.17
C GLY A 51 16.22 0.36 -19.86
N VAL A 52 14.97 0.02 -20.21
CA VAL A 52 14.39 -1.32 -19.97
C VAL A 52 15.08 -2.34 -20.87
N ASP A 53 15.67 -3.38 -20.26
CA ASP A 53 16.23 -4.50 -21.02
C ASP A 53 15.15 -5.56 -21.40
N SER A 54 15.56 -6.60 -22.12
CA SER A 54 14.64 -7.62 -22.61
C SER A 54 14.00 -8.45 -21.48
N LEU A 55 14.73 -8.69 -20.38
CA LEU A 55 14.22 -9.46 -19.25
C LEU A 55 13.25 -8.59 -18.42
N GLU A 56 13.60 -7.34 -18.20
CA GLU A 56 12.72 -6.37 -17.57
C GLU A 56 11.44 -6.18 -18.38
N LEU A 57 11.55 -6.07 -19.72
CA LEU A 57 10.39 -5.93 -20.59
C LEU A 57 9.43 -7.12 -20.46
N LEU A 58 9.95 -8.34 -20.45
CA LEU A 58 9.16 -9.55 -20.25
C LEU A 58 8.44 -9.54 -18.89
N ALA A 59 9.15 -9.16 -17.83
CA ALA A 59 8.60 -9.10 -16.49
C ALA A 59 7.50 -8.02 -16.37
N LEU A 60 7.70 -6.85 -16.99
CA LEU A 60 6.70 -5.78 -17.05
C LEU A 60 5.44 -6.23 -17.82
N ALA A 61 5.62 -6.86 -18.99
CA ALA A 61 4.52 -7.38 -19.78
C ALA A 61 3.72 -8.45 -19.00
N THR A 62 4.43 -9.36 -18.33
CA THR A 62 3.81 -10.38 -17.47
C THR A 62 3.03 -9.74 -16.31
N ALA A 63 3.60 -8.73 -15.65
CA ALA A 63 2.94 -8.04 -14.55
C ALA A 63 1.66 -7.32 -15.00
N LEU A 64 1.68 -6.66 -16.15
CA LEU A 64 0.51 -5.99 -16.71
C LEU A 64 -0.55 -7.00 -17.18
N ALA A 65 -0.13 -8.05 -17.87
CA ALA A 65 -1.04 -9.11 -18.32
C ALA A 65 -1.73 -9.81 -17.15
N GLU A 66 -1.02 -10.08 -16.06
CA GLU A 66 -1.62 -10.65 -14.84
C GLU A 66 -2.58 -9.66 -14.17
N ALA A 67 -2.18 -8.39 -14.02
CA ALA A 67 -3.01 -7.40 -13.33
C ALA A 67 -4.35 -7.17 -14.04
N LEU A 68 -4.35 -7.13 -15.36
CA LEU A 68 -5.51 -6.83 -16.22
C LEU A 68 -6.13 -8.08 -16.87
N HIS A 69 -5.61 -9.28 -16.61
CA HIS A 69 -6.05 -10.55 -17.22
C HIS A 69 -6.02 -10.53 -18.76
N LEU A 70 -5.00 -9.89 -19.37
CA LEU A 70 -4.94 -9.72 -20.82
C LEU A 70 -4.90 -11.05 -21.59
N HIS A 71 -4.43 -12.13 -20.95
CA HIS A 71 -4.46 -13.49 -21.50
C HIS A 71 -5.88 -13.98 -21.86
N GLN A 72 -6.94 -13.39 -21.29
CA GLN A 72 -8.32 -13.69 -21.66
C GLN A 72 -8.70 -13.09 -23.00
N SER A 73 -8.00 -12.08 -23.47
CA SER A 73 -8.20 -11.44 -24.77
C SER A 73 -7.25 -11.97 -25.86
N GLY A 74 -6.18 -12.69 -25.48
CA GLY A 74 -5.18 -13.25 -26.41
C GLY A 74 -4.29 -12.20 -27.09
N ILE A 75 -4.19 -10.98 -26.53
CA ILE A 75 -3.39 -9.89 -27.10
C ILE A 75 -2.15 -9.54 -26.27
N GLU A 76 -1.88 -10.26 -25.20
CA GLU A 76 -0.75 -10.00 -24.27
C GLU A 76 0.62 -10.04 -24.96
N ASP A 77 0.80 -10.90 -25.97
CA ASP A 77 2.06 -11.00 -26.73
C ASP A 77 2.39 -9.71 -27.49
N HIS A 78 1.41 -8.89 -27.80
CA HIS A 78 1.62 -7.59 -28.47
C HIS A 78 2.45 -6.64 -27.59
N LEU A 79 2.41 -6.78 -26.25
CA LEU A 79 3.21 -5.98 -25.33
C LEU A 79 4.71 -6.13 -25.63
N LEU A 80 5.17 -7.34 -25.96
CA LEU A 80 6.58 -7.60 -26.25
C LEU A 80 7.03 -7.02 -27.61
N ALA A 81 6.09 -6.80 -28.52
CA ALA A 81 6.35 -6.23 -29.84
C ALA A 81 6.34 -4.68 -29.84
N ARG A 82 5.87 -4.05 -28.79
CA ARG A 82 5.70 -2.60 -28.69
C ARG A 82 6.59 -2.02 -27.61
N ARG A 83 7.04 -0.78 -27.81
CA ARG A 83 8.01 -0.13 -26.90
C ARG A 83 7.47 1.17 -26.30
N SER A 84 6.48 1.82 -26.94
CA SER A 84 5.93 3.05 -26.39
C SER A 84 4.90 2.78 -25.29
N LEU A 85 4.87 3.63 -24.26
CA LEU A 85 3.86 3.60 -23.23
C LEU A 85 2.45 3.69 -23.82
N GLY A 86 2.28 4.53 -24.85
CA GLY A 86 1.00 4.70 -25.54
C GLY A 86 0.48 3.40 -26.16
N ASP A 87 1.34 2.63 -26.82
CA ASP A 87 0.97 1.32 -27.36
C ASP A 87 0.52 0.36 -26.25
N TRP A 88 1.21 0.37 -25.09
CA TRP A 88 0.85 -0.47 -23.94
C TRP A 88 -0.49 -0.08 -23.35
N VAL A 89 -0.79 1.23 -23.32
CA VAL A 89 -2.11 1.74 -22.91
C VAL A 89 -3.21 1.28 -23.89
N ASP A 90 -2.96 1.32 -25.20
CA ASP A 90 -3.91 0.87 -26.22
C ASP A 90 -4.18 -0.64 -26.09
N ILE A 91 -3.13 -1.44 -25.89
CA ILE A 91 -3.27 -2.89 -25.66
C ILE A 91 -4.07 -3.15 -24.38
N ALA A 92 -3.77 -2.45 -23.29
CA ALA A 92 -4.50 -2.58 -22.03
C ALA A 92 -5.99 -2.22 -22.19
N GLN A 93 -6.30 -1.13 -22.90
CA GLN A 93 -7.69 -0.73 -23.17
C GLN A 93 -8.42 -1.77 -24.01
N SER A 94 -7.81 -2.23 -25.11
CA SER A 94 -8.39 -3.27 -25.99
C SER A 94 -8.62 -4.60 -25.25
N GLY A 95 -7.69 -5.00 -24.38
CA GLY A 95 -7.85 -6.20 -23.56
C GLY A 95 -9.01 -6.08 -22.56
N LEU A 96 -9.14 -4.92 -21.91
CA LEU A 96 -10.21 -4.64 -20.95
C LEU A 96 -11.58 -4.49 -21.63
N GLU A 97 -11.65 -4.12 -22.90
CA GLU A 97 -12.89 -4.16 -23.69
C GLU A 97 -13.38 -5.60 -23.92
N CYS A 98 -12.45 -6.55 -24.06
CA CYS A 98 -12.78 -7.97 -24.22
C CYS A 98 -13.08 -8.66 -22.88
N PHE A 99 -12.29 -8.35 -21.84
CA PHE A 99 -12.42 -8.95 -20.51
C PHE A 99 -12.08 -7.94 -19.43
N SER A 100 -13.05 -7.62 -18.59
CA SER A 100 -12.92 -6.65 -17.51
C SER A 100 -13.55 -7.08 -16.18
N ASP A 101 -13.97 -8.34 -16.07
CA ASP A 101 -14.72 -8.82 -14.89
C ASP A 101 -13.87 -8.89 -13.63
N ARG A 102 -12.57 -8.95 -13.78
CA ARG A 102 -11.62 -9.16 -12.67
C ARG A 102 -10.32 -8.40 -12.87
N LEU A 103 -9.74 -8.00 -11.76
CA LEU A 103 -8.41 -7.40 -11.68
C LEU A 103 -7.59 -8.12 -10.61
N THR A 104 -6.28 -8.19 -10.78
CA THR A 104 -5.36 -8.74 -9.78
C THR A 104 -4.43 -7.68 -9.27
N PHE A 105 -4.41 -7.48 -7.95
CA PHE A 105 -3.45 -6.63 -7.26
C PHE A 105 -2.37 -7.50 -6.61
N ARG A 106 -1.13 -7.02 -6.61
CA ARG A 106 -0.01 -7.72 -5.98
C ARG A 106 0.31 -7.08 -4.63
N THR A 107 0.65 -7.91 -3.64
CA THR A 107 1.12 -7.46 -2.33
C THR A 107 2.53 -7.94 -2.08
N SER A 108 3.26 -7.28 -1.17
CA SER A 108 4.49 -7.82 -0.62
C SER A 108 4.15 -9.03 0.26
N GLY A 109 4.21 -10.23 -0.30
CA GLY A 109 3.95 -11.47 0.45
C GLY A 109 4.93 -11.66 1.62
N SER A 110 4.50 -12.37 2.67
CA SER A 110 5.31 -12.72 3.85
C SER A 110 6.59 -13.50 3.50
N SER A 111 6.60 -14.18 2.37
CA SER A 111 7.74 -14.93 1.85
C SER A 111 8.68 -14.08 0.99
N GLY A 112 8.37 -12.78 0.75
CA GLY A 112 9.07 -11.90 -0.18
C GLY A 112 8.70 -12.13 -1.65
N VAL A 113 7.85 -13.11 -1.94
CA VAL A 113 7.22 -13.30 -3.25
C VAL A 113 5.89 -12.55 -3.25
N PRO A 114 5.63 -11.67 -4.24
CA PRO A 114 4.36 -10.98 -4.32
C PRO A 114 3.18 -11.97 -4.38
N LYS A 115 2.18 -11.74 -3.53
CA LYS A 115 0.96 -12.52 -3.53
C LYS A 115 -0.05 -11.88 -4.48
N ALA A 116 -0.63 -12.65 -5.38
CA ALA A 116 -1.72 -12.23 -6.26
C ALA A 116 -3.05 -12.18 -5.48
N CYS A 117 -3.74 -11.06 -5.55
CA CYS A 117 -5.04 -10.83 -4.92
C CYS A 117 -6.07 -10.48 -6.01
N PRO A 118 -6.77 -11.47 -6.58
CA PRO A 118 -7.77 -11.22 -7.59
C PRO A 118 -9.07 -10.70 -6.98
N HIS A 119 -9.67 -9.69 -7.62
CA HIS A 119 -10.92 -9.09 -7.21
C HIS A 119 -11.91 -9.01 -8.37
N PRO A 120 -13.17 -9.43 -8.20
CA PRO A 120 -14.22 -9.11 -9.16
C PRO A 120 -14.42 -7.60 -9.26
N LEU A 121 -14.44 -7.05 -10.48
CA LEU A 121 -14.66 -5.61 -10.69
C LEU A 121 -16.00 -5.15 -10.09
N ALA A 122 -17.04 -5.97 -10.16
CA ALA A 122 -18.33 -5.68 -9.58
C ALA A 122 -18.27 -5.39 -8.06
N GLY A 123 -17.43 -6.12 -7.33
CA GLY A 123 -17.20 -5.90 -5.90
C GLY A 123 -16.43 -4.61 -5.61
N LEU A 124 -15.45 -4.25 -6.45
CA LEU A 124 -14.72 -2.98 -6.31
C LEU A 124 -15.64 -1.78 -6.64
N LEU A 125 -16.52 -1.93 -7.61
CA LEU A 125 -17.53 -0.92 -7.93
C LEU A 125 -18.56 -0.75 -6.81
N GLN A 126 -18.92 -1.85 -6.12
CA GLN A 126 -19.82 -1.80 -4.96
C GLN A 126 -19.21 -0.94 -3.85
N GLU A 127 -17.93 -1.12 -3.54
CA GLU A 127 -17.20 -0.32 -2.57
C GLU A 127 -17.06 1.14 -3.04
N SER A 128 -16.67 1.36 -4.30
CA SER A 128 -16.52 2.71 -4.87
C SER A 128 -17.80 3.53 -4.78
N ARG A 129 -18.98 2.93 -4.94
CA ARG A 129 -20.27 3.63 -4.76
C ARG A 129 -20.48 4.10 -3.31
N GLN A 130 -20.00 3.36 -2.32
CA GLN A 130 -20.07 3.78 -0.92
C GLN A 130 -19.12 4.94 -0.65
N HIS A 131 -17.92 4.90 -1.23
CA HIS A 131 -17.01 6.04 -1.20
C HIS A 131 -17.62 7.26 -1.88
N ALA A 132 -18.29 7.11 -3.02
CA ALA A 132 -18.94 8.22 -3.72
C ALA A 132 -20.05 8.90 -2.91
N ARG A 133 -20.84 8.11 -2.15
CA ARG A 133 -21.83 8.69 -1.20
C ARG A 133 -21.16 9.53 -0.11
N ARG A 134 -20.02 9.03 0.42
CA ARG A 134 -19.27 9.69 1.49
C ARG A 134 -18.57 10.95 1.02
N PHE A 135 -18.01 10.93 -0.17
CA PHE A 135 -17.27 12.04 -0.76
C PHE A 135 -18.11 12.82 -1.79
N ALA A 136 -19.43 12.75 -1.68
CA ALA A 136 -20.31 13.52 -2.55
C ALA A 136 -19.96 15.02 -2.50
N GLY A 137 -19.99 15.67 -3.68
CA GLY A 137 -19.65 17.09 -3.82
C GLY A 137 -18.15 17.39 -3.91
N ARG A 138 -17.25 16.39 -3.79
CA ARG A 138 -15.82 16.58 -4.12
C ARG A 138 -15.68 16.81 -5.61
N ARG A 139 -14.78 17.74 -5.98
CA ARG A 139 -14.63 18.23 -7.36
C ARG A 139 -13.28 17.85 -7.97
N ARG A 140 -12.30 17.55 -7.13
CA ARG A 140 -10.95 17.19 -7.55
C ARG A 140 -10.33 16.22 -6.54
N ILE A 141 -9.48 15.33 -7.02
CA ILE A 141 -8.75 14.36 -6.20
C ILE A 141 -7.25 14.66 -6.30
N LEU A 142 -6.63 14.98 -5.18
CA LEU A 142 -5.19 15.16 -5.05
C LEU A 142 -4.59 13.87 -4.52
N SER A 143 -3.91 13.10 -5.37
CA SER A 143 -3.45 11.76 -5.01
C SER A 143 -1.96 11.70 -4.71
N ALA A 144 -1.63 11.24 -3.49
CA ALA A 144 -0.28 10.90 -3.04
C ALA A 144 -0.02 9.37 -3.06
N VAL A 145 -0.87 8.58 -3.76
CA VAL A 145 -0.76 7.12 -3.82
C VAL A 145 -0.78 6.62 -5.26
N PRO A 146 -0.08 5.51 -5.58
CA PRO A 146 -0.09 4.94 -6.92
C PRO A 146 -1.41 4.24 -7.22
N SER A 147 -1.83 4.26 -8.50
CA SER A 147 -3.14 3.77 -8.93
C SER A 147 -3.18 2.26 -9.21
N HIS A 148 -2.05 1.57 -9.30
CA HIS A 148 -1.98 0.12 -9.51
C HIS A 148 -2.14 -0.70 -8.21
N HIS A 149 -2.09 -0.08 -7.04
CA HIS A 149 -2.51 -0.70 -5.78
C HIS A 149 -4.00 -0.53 -5.55
N ILE A 150 -4.63 -1.51 -4.89
CA ILE A 150 -6.09 -1.54 -4.71
C ILE A 150 -6.66 -0.26 -4.09
N TYR A 151 -5.98 0.33 -3.09
CA TYR A 151 -6.39 1.60 -2.49
C TYR A 151 -6.37 2.74 -3.50
N GLY A 152 -5.26 2.91 -4.22
CA GLY A 152 -5.15 3.92 -5.27
C GLY A 152 -6.08 3.63 -6.46
N PHE A 153 -6.32 2.37 -6.81
CA PHE A 153 -7.27 1.99 -7.84
C PHE A 153 -8.70 2.46 -7.50
N LEU A 154 -9.14 2.19 -6.28
CA LEU A 154 -10.45 2.61 -5.80
C LEU A 154 -10.62 4.14 -5.83
N PHE A 155 -9.61 4.89 -5.34
CA PHE A 155 -9.71 6.33 -5.17
C PHE A 155 -9.31 7.16 -6.38
N ASN A 156 -8.39 6.68 -7.23
CA ASN A 156 -7.89 7.45 -8.38
C ASN A 156 -8.58 7.09 -9.69
N LEU A 157 -9.18 5.89 -9.79
CA LEU A 157 -9.76 5.39 -11.04
C LEU A 157 -11.26 5.13 -10.95
N LEU A 158 -11.74 4.46 -9.88
CA LEU A 158 -13.17 4.16 -9.73
C LEU A 158 -13.95 5.32 -9.10
N LEU A 159 -13.46 5.91 -8.02
CA LEU A 159 -14.15 6.99 -7.31
C LEU A 159 -14.42 8.21 -8.20
N PRO A 160 -13.47 8.72 -9.03
CA PRO A 160 -13.74 9.85 -9.90
C PRO A 160 -14.98 9.61 -10.79
N ARG A 161 -15.05 8.44 -11.42
CA ARG A 161 -16.20 8.06 -12.25
C ARG A 161 -17.49 7.96 -11.44
N SER A 162 -17.43 7.36 -10.26
CA SER A 162 -18.60 7.26 -9.38
C SER A 162 -19.09 8.63 -8.87
N LEU A 163 -18.23 9.64 -8.87
CA LEU A 163 -18.55 11.05 -8.58
C LEU A 163 -18.92 11.86 -9.81
N GLY A 164 -18.80 11.28 -11.02
CA GLY A 164 -19.02 12.01 -12.28
C GLY A 164 -17.92 13.00 -12.62
N LEU A 165 -16.69 12.76 -12.12
CA LEU A 165 -15.52 13.59 -12.38
C LEU A 165 -14.79 13.12 -13.64
N ASP A 166 -14.23 14.07 -14.39
CA ASP A 166 -13.32 13.78 -15.49
C ASP A 166 -12.00 13.20 -14.99
N ALA A 167 -11.31 12.43 -15.82
CA ALA A 167 -10.03 11.82 -15.47
C ALA A 167 -8.95 12.86 -15.12
N ASP A 168 -9.04 14.07 -15.65
CA ASP A 168 -8.13 15.18 -15.37
C ASP A 168 -8.38 15.85 -14.00
N ALA A 169 -9.53 15.58 -13.37
CA ALA A 169 -9.79 16.01 -12.00
C ALA A 169 -8.95 15.27 -10.97
N VAL A 170 -8.23 14.20 -11.38
CA VAL A 170 -7.29 13.47 -10.51
C VAL A 170 -5.86 13.99 -10.76
N VAL A 171 -5.32 14.68 -9.79
CA VAL A 171 -3.98 15.28 -9.83
C VAL A 171 -3.00 14.44 -9.03
N ASP A 172 -1.92 14.00 -9.66
CA ASP A 172 -0.83 13.30 -9.00
C ASP A 172 0.07 14.30 -8.26
N ILE A 173 0.15 14.14 -6.94
CA ILE A 173 0.96 15.01 -6.07
C ILE A 173 2.16 14.28 -5.44
N ARG A 174 2.45 13.03 -5.84
CA ARG A 174 3.57 12.24 -5.29
C ARG A 174 4.94 12.88 -5.48
N GLY A 175 5.13 13.56 -6.61
CA GLY A 175 6.35 14.32 -6.91
C GLY A 175 6.40 15.70 -6.27
N SER A 176 5.34 16.14 -5.59
CA SER A 176 5.26 17.45 -4.97
C SER A 176 5.68 17.40 -3.49
N SER A 177 6.27 18.49 -3.00
CA SER A 177 6.46 18.65 -1.56
C SER A 177 5.10 18.68 -0.85
N PRO A 178 4.94 18.04 0.33
CA PRO A 178 3.69 18.14 1.12
C PRO A 178 3.28 19.58 1.39
N ALA A 179 4.21 20.51 1.53
CA ALA A 179 3.94 21.96 1.69
C ALA A 179 3.22 22.59 0.47
N TRP A 180 3.25 21.92 -0.70
CA TRP A 180 2.51 22.36 -1.88
C TRP A 180 1.02 22.44 -1.62
N LEU A 181 0.46 21.56 -0.77
CA LEU A 181 -0.96 21.55 -0.43
C LEU A 181 -1.46 22.89 0.12
N ALA A 182 -0.63 23.62 0.87
CA ALA A 182 -1.00 24.94 1.40
C ALA A 182 -1.37 25.98 0.29
N ARG A 183 -0.86 25.79 -0.93
CA ARG A 183 -1.08 26.68 -2.08
C ARG A 183 -1.89 26.04 -3.20
N GLY A 184 -1.79 24.70 -3.34
CA GLY A 184 -2.40 23.96 -4.43
C GLY A 184 -3.77 23.38 -4.12
N ALA A 185 -4.11 23.20 -2.84
CA ALA A 185 -5.42 22.72 -2.44
C ALA A 185 -6.50 23.81 -2.60
N GLN A 186 -7.71 23.39 -2.92
CA GLN A 186 -8.87 24.25 -3.16
C GLN A 186 -10.10 23.68 -2.43
N PRO A 187 -11.10 24.52 -2.12
CA PRO A 187 -12.38 24.05 -1.58
C PRO A 187 -13.02 23.01 -2.51
N GLY A 188 -13.46 21.89 -1.93
CA GLY A 188 -14.01 20.76 -2.67
C GLY A 188 -12.98 19.70 -3.07
N ASP A 189 -11.71 19.83 -2.66
CA ASP A 189 -10.70 18.80 -2.89
C ASP A 189 -10.86 17.61 -1.94
N LEU A 190 -10.56 16.43 -2.47
CA LEU A 190 -10.27 15.21 -1.70
C LEU A 190 -8.77 14.88 -1.84
N VAL A 191 -8.07 14.86 -0.72
CA VAL A 191 -6.65 14.46 -0.68
C VAL A 191 -6.56 12.98 -0.31
N VAL A 192 -5.96 12.17 -1.18
CA VAL A 192 -5.76 10.73 -0.98
C VAL A 192 -4.32 10.48 -0.58
N GLY A 193 -4.12 10.02 0.66
CA GLY A 193 -2.78 9.84 1.21
C GLY A 193 -2.65 8.57 2.04
N HIS A 194 -1.45 8.34 2.54
CA HIS A 194 -1.10 7.28 3.47
C HIS A 194 -0.45 7.88 4.73
N PRO A 195 -0.30 7.15 5.85
CA PRO A 195 0.13 7.73 7.12
C PRO A 195 1.44 8.52 7.06
N ALA A 196 2.45 8.06 6.31
CA ALA A 196 3.71 8.79 6.17
C ALA A 196 3.55 10.11 5.38
N PHE A 197 2.69 10.15 4.37
CA PHE A 197 2.34 11.40 3.68
C PHE A 197 1.64 12.37 4.63
N TRP A 198 0.67 11.90 5.40
CA TRP A 198 -0.06 12.72 6.38
C TRP A 198 0.85 13.25 7.49
N GLN A 199 1.82 12.45 7.94
CA GLN A 199 2.83 12.91 8.89
C GLN A 199 3.65 14.08 8.32
N ALA A 200 4.03 13.99 7.04
CA ALA A 200 4.76 15.07 6.38
C ALA A 200 3.88 16.32 6.18
N VAL A 201 2.59 16.14 5.85
CA VAL A 201 1.60 17.24 5.77
C VAL A 201 1.43 17.93 7.12
N GLY A 202 1.21 17.17 8.21
CA GLY A 202 1.03 17.72 9.55
C GLY A 202 2.23 18.54 10.05
N ARG A 203 3.43 18.22 9.54
CA ARG A 203 4.67 18.99 9.85
C ARG A 203 4.88 20.21 8.97
N ALA A 204 4.45 20.14 7.70
CA ALA A 204 4.82 21.13 6.68
C ALA A 204 3.70 22.11 6.31
N VAL A 205 2.44 21.79 6.62
CA VAL A 205 1.28 22.57 6.21
C VAL A 205 0.64 23.22 7.43
N PRO A 206 0.80 24.53 7.61
CA PRO A 206 0.22 25.21 8.79
C PRO A 206 -1.29 25.37 8.69
N ARG A 207 -1.82 25.55 7.47
CA ARG A 207 -3.25 25.74 7.21
C ARG A 207 -3.61 25.41 5.76
N LEU A 208 -4.78 24.79 5.60
CA LEU A 208 -5.42 24.51 4.31
C LEU A 208 -6.65 25.42 4.10
N PRO A 209 -7.13 25.58 2.86
CA PRO A 209 -8.44 26.16 2.60
C PRO A 209 -9.55 25.39 3.31
N ALA A 210 -10.67 26.04 3.56
CA ALA A 210 -11.88 25.37 4.04
C ALA A 210 -12.38 24.32 3.00
N ASP A 211 -13.15 23.34 3.45
CA ASP A 211 -13.78 22.31 2.61
C ASP A 211 -12.76 21.45 1.85
N VAL A 212 -11.66 21.08 2.50
CA VAL A 212 -10.72 20.06 2.02
C VAL A 212 -10.87 18.82 2.89
N SER A 213 -11.20 17.68 2.28
CA SER A 213 -11.28 16.39 2.96
C SER A 213 -10.06 15.54 2.67
N GLY A 214 -9.76 14.63 3.59
CA GLY A 214 -8.67 13.68 3.43
C GLY A 214 -9.14 12.23 3.56
N VAL A 215 -8.37 11.31 2.99
CA VAL A 215 -8.54 9.89 3.23
C VAL A 215 -7.18 9.22 3.43
N THR A 216 -7.11 8.31 4.41
CA THR A 216 -5.91 7.53 4.73
C THR A 216 -6.23 6.04 4.77
N SER A 217 -5.29 5.22 4.30
CA SER A 217 -5.33 3.76 4.35
C SER A 217 -3.91 3.20 4.28
N THR A 218 -3.75 1.91 4.03
CA THR A 218 -2.52 1.13 3.88
C THR A 218 -1.83 0.74 5.18
N ALA A 219 -1.96 1.57 6.22
CA ALA A 219 -1.45 1.29 7.57
C ALA A 219 -2.25 2.09 8.60
N PRO A 220 -2.20 1.74 9.90
CA PRO A 220 -2.74 2.57 10.96
C PRO A 220 -2.12 3.98 10.92
N CYS A 221 -2.97 5.00 10.89
CA CYS A 221 -2.52 6.39 10.99
C CYS A 221 -2.43 6.75 12.47
N PRO A 222 -1.25 7.19 12.98
CA PRO A 222 -1.10 7.59 14.37
C PRO A 222 -2.04 8.73 14.75
N ASP A 223 -2.50 8.72 16.00
CA ASP A 223 -3.49 9.68 16.48
C ASP A 223 -2.98 11.12 16.47
N ASP A 224 -1.72 11.33 16.84
CA ASP A 224 -1.03 12.62 16.78
C ASP A 224 -0.91 13.16 15.35
N VAL A 225 -0.66 12.29 14.37
CA VAL A 225 -0.64 12.64 12.94
C VAL A 225 -2.04 13.07 12.49
N SER A 226 -3.07 12.30 12.83
CA SER A 226 -4.45 12.62 12.49
C SER A 226 -4.88 13.96 13.11
N GLN A 227 -4.53 14.20 14.37
CA GLN A 227 -4.80 15.46 15.06
C GLN A 227 -4.09 16.64 14.40
N ALA A 228 -2.82 16.50 14.02
CA ALA A 228 -2.07 17.57 13.36
C ALA A 228 -2.66 17.93 11.99
N VAL A 229 -3.10 16.93 11.23
CA VAL A 229 -3.72 17.10 9.91
C VAL A 229 -5.10 17.74 10.01
N GLU A 230 -5.92 17.35 10.99
CA GLU A 230 -7.20 18.00 11.30
C GLU A 230 -6.98 19.47 11.70
N ALA A 231 -5.97 19.75 12.53
CA ALA A 231 -5.63 21.12 12.93
C ALA A 231 -5.15 21.97 11.74
N ALA A 232 -4.52 21.38 10.73
CA ALA A 232 -4.14 22.04 9.49
C ALA A 232 -5.33 22.34 8.56
N GLY A 233 -6.53 21.79 8.82
CA GLY A 233 -7.76 22.10 8.09
C GLY A 233 -8.31 20.97 7.23
N ILE A 234 -7.79 19.75 7.31
CA ILE A 234 -8.42 18.57 6.71
C ILE A 234 -9.62 18.16 7.56
N ALA A 235 -10.82 18.18 7.00
CA ALA A 235 -12.04 17.80 7.70
C ALA A 235 -13.10 17.23 6.74
N PRO A 236 -13.48 15.93 6.91
CA PRO A 236 -12.84 14.92 7.77
C PRO A 236 -11.55 14.36 7.20
N LEU A 237 -10.71 13.72 8.03
CA LEU A 237 -9.72 12.73 7.62
C LEU A 237 -10.34 11.34 7.79
N VAL A 238 -10.83 10.77 6.70
CA VAL A 238 -11.48 9.45 6.70
C VAL A 238 -10.42 8.36 6.73
N HIS A 239 -10.52 7.43 7.67
CA HIS A 239 -9.66 6.27 7.74
C HIS A 239 -10.36 5.06 7.13
N ILE A 240 -9.75 4.42 6.14
CA ILE A 240 -10.24 3.18 5.53
C ILE A 240 -9.41 2.02 6.06
N TYR A 241 -10.10 1.03 6.62
CA TYR A 241 -9.53 -0.23 7.05
C TYR A 241 -9.80 -1.31 6.01
N GLY A 242 -8.78 -2.07 5.67
CA GLY A 242 -8.84 -3.16 4.71
C GLY A 242 -7.44 -3.68 4.38
N SER A 243 -7.39 -4.62 3.45
CA SER A 243 -6.15 -5.22 2.95
C SER A 243 -6.20 -5.38 1.43
N SER A 244 -5.10 -5.81 0.83
CA SER A 244 -5.12 -6.11 -0.61
C SER A 244 -5.97 -7.33 -0.93
N GLU A 245 -6.16 -8.25 0.03
CA GLU A 245 -6.99 -9.44 -0.10
C GLU A 245 -8.48 -9.15 -0.01
N THR A 246 -8.87 -8.15 0.78
CA THR A 246 -10.27 -7.88 1.10
C THR A 246 -10.82 -6.65 0.40
N ALA A 247 -9.96 -5.76 -0.11
CA ALA A 247 -10.27 -4.36 -0.35
C ALA A 247 -10.70 -3.67 0.96
N GLY A 248 -11.55 -2.64 0.92
CA GLY A 248 -12.02 -1.98 2.13
C GLY A 248 -13.03 -2.83 2.89
N ILE A 249 -12.80 -2.99 4.19
CA ILE A 249 -13.70 -3.67 5.11
C ILE A 249 -14.56 -2.65 5.86
N GLY A 250 -13.95 -1.52 6.27
CA GLY A 250 -14.64 -0.54 7.08
C GLY A 250 -13.97 0.83 7.05
N TRP A 251 -14.62 1.78 7.67
CA TRP A 251 -14.23 3.18 7.68
C TRP A 251 -14.57 3.86 9.00
N ARG A 252 -13.92 5.00 9.27
CA ARG A 252 -14.26 5.95 10.34
C ARG A 252 -13.95 7.38 9.88
N ASP A 253 -14.75 8.35 10.31
CA ASP A 253 -14.56 9.77 9.96
C ASP A 253 -13.57 10.48 10.88
N SER A 254 -13.30 9.88 12.03
CA SER A 254 -12.34 10.42 13.01
C SER A 254 -11.53 9.28 13.62
N TRP A 255 -10.26 9.53 13.93
CA TRP A 255 -9.40 8.60 14.66
C TRP A 255 -9.94 8.27 16.07
N ARG A 256 -10.80 9.11 16.63
CA ARG A 256 -11.44 8.89 17.95
C ARG A 256 -12.56 7.85 17.91
N GLU A 257 -13.11 7.58 16.72
CA GLU A 257 -14.24 6.68 16.53
C GLU A 257 -13.79 5.25 16.25
N PRO A 258 -14.60 4.24 16.59
CA PRO A 258 -14.41 2.90 16.06
C PRO A 258 -14.65 2.86 14.56
N TYR A 259 -14.10 1.87 13.88
CA TYR A 259 -14.46 1.60 12.50
C TYR A 259 -15.90 1.09 12.40
N ARG A 260 -16.53 1.35 11.26
CA ARG A 260 -17.83 0.78 10.86
C ARG A 260 -17.64 -0.04 9.61
N LEU A 261 -18.27 -1.20 9.55
CA LEU A 261 -18.26 -2.02 8.33
C LEU A 261 -18.91 -1.26 7.17
N PHE A 262 -18.39 -1.47 5.96
CA PHE A 262 -19.13 -1.10 4.76
C PHE A 262 -20.38 -1.99 4.64
N ASP A 263 -21.43 -1.50 3.96
CA ASP A 263 -22.74 -2.17 3.84
C ASP A 263 -22.66 -3.58 3.23
N HIS A 264 -21.61 -3.85 2.46
CA HIS A 264 -21.37 -5.16 1.85
C HIS A 264 -20.55 -6.12 2.72
N TRP A 265 -20.34 -5.79 3.99
CA TRP A 265 -19.70 -6.65 4.96
C TRP A 265 -20.59 -6.88 6.19
N SER A 266 -20.56 -8.07 6.71
CA SER A 266 -21.11 -8.39 8.03
C SER A 266 -20.17 -9.36 8.78
N PHE A 267 -20.30 -9.41 10.09
CA PHE A 267 -19.61 -10.42 10.88
C PHE A 267 -20.31 -11.78 10.72
N ALA A 268 -19.55 -12.85 10.59
CA ALA A 268 -20.10 -14.20 10.73
C ALA A 268 -20.65 -14.40 12.15
N ALA A 269 -21.73 -15.17 12.26
CA ALA A 269 -22.42 -15.34 13.56
C ALA A 269 -21.53 -16.06 14.58
N ASP A 270 -20.82 -17.11 14.16
CA ASP A 270 -20.19 -18.09 15.03
C ASP A 270 -18.66 -17.94 15.13
N ASP A 271 -18.04 -17.01 14.37
CA ASP A 271 -16.59 -16.82 14.36
C ASP A 271 -16.22 -15.33 14.40
N ALA A 272 -15.48 -14.95 15.44
CA ALA A 272 -15.01 -13.57 15.62
C ALA A 272 -13.95 -13.14 14.59
N GLY A 273 -13.27 -14.07 13.93
CA GLY A 273 -12.22 -13.81 12.94
C GLY A 273 -12.71 -13.83 11.50
N THR A 274 -13.97 -14.20 11.24
CA THR A 274 -14.52 -14.32 9.89
C THR A 274 -15.54 -13.22 9.60
N LEU A 275 -15.36 -12.59 8.43
CA LEU A 275 -16.29 -11.64 7.85
C LEU A 275 -17.03 -12.29 6.68
N LEU A 276 -18.27 -11.88 6.46
CA LEU A 276 -19.07 -12.27 5.30
C LEU A 276 -19.12 -11.10 4.32
N ARG A 277 -18.63 -11.32 3.11
CA ARG A 277 -18.77 -10.39 1.99
C ARG A 277 -20.03 -10.68 1.22
N HIS A 278 -20.87 -9.67 1.05
CA HIS A 278 -22.11 -9.74 0.26
C HIS A 278 -21.82 -9.18 -1.13
N ALA A 279 -21.82 -10.07 -2.12
CA ALA A 279 -21.58 -9.69 -3.51
C ALA A 279 -22.82 -8.99 -4.11
N PRO A 280 -22.64 -8.16 -5.16
CA PRO A 280 -23.77 -7.44 -5.81
C PRO A 280 -24.82 -8.35 -6.43
N ASP A 281 -24.48 -9.58 -6.76
CA ASP A 281 -25.38 -10.62 -7.29
C ASP A 281 -26.15 -11.38 -6.21
N GLY A 282 -25.94 -11.05 -4.94
CA GLY A 282 -26.56 -11.70 -3.79
C GLY A 282 -25.75 -12.88 -3.22
N GLY A 283 -24.61 -13.22 -3.83
CA GLY A 283 -23.71 -14.22 -3.30
C GLY A 283 -23.07 -13.77 -1.97
N GLN A 284 -22.68 -14.74 -1.15
CA GLN A 284 -21.95 -14.51 0.09
C GLN A 284 -20.65 -15.30 0.08
N GLU A 285 -19.58 -14.66 0.52
CA GLU A 285 -18.25 -15.26 0.67
C GLU A 285 -17.74 -15.06 2.10
N ALA A 286 -17.31 -16.15 2.74
CA ALA A 286 -16.66 -16.08 4.04
C ALA A 286 -15.18 -15.74 3.85
N VAL A 287 -14.72 -14.67 4.49
CA VAL A 287 -13.36 -14.18 4.40
C VAL A 287 -12.74 -14.14 5.80
N ALA A 288 -11.68 -14.93 5.99
CA ALA A 288 -10.92 -14.89 7.24
C ALA A 288 -10.14 -13.56 7.32
N CYS A 289 -10.36 -12.81 8.40
CA CYS A 289 -9.63 -11.60 8.66
C CYS A 289 -8.24 -11.94 9.22
N GLN A 290 -7.19 -11.30 8.70
CA GLN A 290 -5.82 -11.47 9.22
C GLN A 290 -5.60 -10.70 10.53
N ASP A 291 -6.45 -9.73 10.81
CA ASP A 291 -6.40 -8.92 12.03
C ASP A 291 -7.47 -9.39 13.03
N ARG A 292 -7.16 -9.23 14.30
CA ARG A 292 -8.12 -9.45 15.40
C ARG A 292 -9.04 -8.25 15.49
N LEU A 293 -10.33 -8.49 15.29
CA LEU A 293 -11.37 -7.46 15.34
C LEU A 293 -12.20 -7.61 16.62
N GLU A 294 -12.19 -6.55 17.44
CA GLU A 294 -13.09 -6.43 18.60
C GLU A 294 -14.42 -5.86 18.14
N ARG A 295 -15.50 -6.65 18.20
CA ARG A 295 -16.86 -6.23 17.83
C ARG A 295 -17.47 -5.35 18.93
N LEU A 296 -18.02 -4.20 18.54
CA LEU A 296 -18.64 -3.25 19.46
C LEU A 296 -20.19 -3.15 19.28
N GLY A 297 -20.76 -3.99 18.41
CA GLY A 297 -22.17 -3.94 18.04
C GLY A 297 -22.46 -2.99 16.87
N ASN A 298 -23.63 -3.16 16.23
CA ASN A 298 -24.12 -2.34 15.11
C ASN A 298 -23.09 -2.16 13.95
N GLY A 299 -22.31 -3.21 13.66
CA GLY A 299 -21.28 -3.16 12.62
C GLY A 299 -20.03 -2.34 13.00
N ALA A 300 -19.93 -1.85 14.23
CA ALA A 300 -18.75 -1.15 14.71
C ALA A 300 -17.68 -2.13 15.24
N PHE A 301 -16.41 -1.78 15.05
CA PHE A 301 -15.27 -2.60 15.52
C PHE A 301 -14.02 -1.79 15.78
N ARG A 302 -13.10 -2.39 16.54
CA ARG A 302 -11.71 -1.94 16.68
C ARG A 302 -10.76 -3.01 16.18
N VAL A 303 -9.61 -2.59 15.66
CA VAL A 303 -8.51 -3.49 15.30
C VAL A 303 -7.60 -3.61 16.51
N SER A 304 -7.40 -4.83 17.02
CA SER A 304 -6.63 -5.10 18.24
C SER A 304 -5.28 -5.78 17.99
N GLY A 305 -4.87 -5.92 16.72
CA GLY A 305 -3.60 -6.52 16.30
C GLY A 305 -3.77 -7.54 15.20
N ARG A 306 -2.68 -8.24 14.84
CA ARG A 306 -2.67 -9.28 13.80
C ARG A 306 -2.58 -10.68 14.39
N HIS A 307 -3.10 -11.66 13.66
CA HIS A 307 -2.97 -13.09 14.00
C HIS A 307 -1.57 -13.63 13.64
N ASP A 308 -0.93 -13.07 12.62
CA ASP A 308 0.37 -13.53 12.08
C ASP A 308 1.58 -12.70 12.57
N ASP A 309 1.38 -11.84 13.57
CA ASP A 309 2.40 -10.98 14.17
C ASP A 309 3.16 -10.07 13.17
N ALA A 310 2.64 -9.91 11.94
CA ALA A 310 3.18 -8.93 11.00
C ALA A 310 3.07 -7.50 11.57
N VAL A 311 4.10 -6.69 11.30
CA VAL A 311 4.14 -5.29 11.68
C VAL A 311 4.16 -4.39 10.45
N GLN A 312 3.60 -3.20 10.57
CA GLN A 312 3.56 -2.23 9.47
C GLN A 312 4.82 -1.35 9.51
N VAL A 313 5.56 -1.34 8.39
CA VAL A 313 6.73 -0.47 8.20
C VAL A 313 6.54 0.33 6.91
N GLY A 314 6.22 1.61 7.03
CA GLY A 314 5.98 2.47 5.87
C GLY A 314 4.83 2.00 4.97
N GLY A 315 3.79 1.37 5.52
CA GLY A 315 2.66 0.81 4.78
C GLY A 315 2.88 -0.59 4.21
N VAL A 316 4.04 -1.19 4.49
CA VAL A 316 4.39 -2.55 4.06
C VAL A 316 4.29 -3.51 5.24
N ASN A 317 3.65 -4.66 5.06
CA ASN A 317 3.65 -5.73 6.04
C ASN A 317 5.03 -6.38 6.10
N VAL A 318 5.66 -6.29 7.27
CA VAL A 318 6.96 -6.92 7.55
C VAL A 318 6.79 -7.93 8.66
N PHE A 319 7.43 -9.07 8.51
CA PHE A 319 7.40 -10.16 9.48
C PHE A 319 8.70 -10.19 10.27
N PRO A 320 8.72 -9.75 11.55
CA PRO A 320 9.93 -9.76 12.36
C PRO A 320 10.57 -11.14 12.45
N SER A 321 9.77 -12.21 12.51
CA SER A 321 10.23 -13.59 12.53
C SER A 321 11.01 -13.98 11.28
N ARG A 322 10.57 -13.53 10.10
CA ARG A 322 11.29 -13.74 8.84
C ARG A 322 12.63 -13.00 8.81
N VAL A 323 12.62 -11.74 9.23
CA VAL A 323 13.85 -10.93 9.32
C VAL A 323 14.84 -11.58 10.28
N GLN A 324 14.36 -12.04 11.44
CA GLN A 324 15.16 -12.80 12.41
C GLN A 324 15.78 -14.06 11.77
N ALA A 325 15.00 -14.83 11.03
CA ALA A 325 15.50 -16.03 10.36
C ALA A 325 16.59 -15.70 9.31
N VAL A 326 16.47 -14.56 8.61
CA VAL A 326 17.52 -14.08 7.68
C VAL A 326 18.79 -13.71 8.44
N LEU A 327 18.69 -12.98 9.55
CA LEU A 327 19.84 -12.63 10.38
C LEU A 327 20.57 -13.87 10.91
N CYS A 328 19.82 -14.87 11.40
CA CYS A 328 20.39 -16.14 11.92
C CYS A 328 21.04 -17.01 10.83
N ARG A 329 20.84 -16.73 9.55
CA ARG A 329 21.60 -17.42 8.46
C ARG A 329 22.98 -16.85 8.23
N HIS A 330 23.32 -15.69 8.79
CA HIS A 330 24.67 -15.15 8.70
C HIS A 330 25.63 -15.99 9.54
N PRO A 331 26.80 -16.42 9.01
CA PRO A 331 27.70 -17.36 9.69
C PRO A 331 28.21 -16.92 11.06
N GLN A 332 28.29 -15.62 11.28
CA GLN A 332 28.78 -15.02 12.52
C GLN A 332 27.65 -14.64 13.51
N VAL A 333 26.40 -15.02 13.24
CA VAL A 333 25.26 -14.76 14.12
C VAL A 333 24.87 -16.04 14.85
N ALA A 334 25.01 -16.04 16.17
CA ALA A 334 24.57 -17.14 17.03
C ALA A 334 23.07 -17.10 17.34
N ALA A 335 22.54 -15.92 17.56
CA ALA A 335 21.11 -15.68 17.81
C ALA A 335 20.71 -14.26 17.40
N ALA A 336 19.46 -14.06 17.07
CA ALA A 336 18.92 -12.73 16.81
C ALA A 336 17.49 -12.61 17.35
N ALA A 337 17.07 -11.39 17.66
CA ALA A 337 15.69 -11.02 17.92
C ALA A 337 15.36 -9.75 17.13
N VAL A 338 14.14 -9.67 16.60
CA VAL A 338 13.69 -8.53 15.79
C VAL A 338 12.34 -8.08 16.29
N ARG A 339 12.15 -6.76 16.42
CA ARG A 339 10.88 -6.15 16.81
C ARG A 339 10.65 -4.83 16.06
N LEU A 340 9.40 -4.40 16.01
CA LEU A 340 9.09 -3.01 15.70
C LEU A 340 9.62 -2.11 16.82
N MET A 341 10.18 -0.97 16.46
CA MET A 341 10.55 0.09 17.39
C MET A 341 9.31 0.55 18.17
N ARG A 342 9.50 0.99 19.41
CA ARG A 342 8.47 1.70 20.16
C ARG A 342 8.18 3.05 19.50
N PRO A 343 6.99 3.65 19.69
CA PRO A 343 6.64 4.93 19.09
C PRO A 343 7.68 6.03 19.32
N GLU A 344 8.27 6.08 20.51
CA GLU A 344 9.32 7.03 20.88
C GLU A 344 10.68 6.75 20.21
N GLU A 345 10.93 5.52 19.76
CA GLU A 345 12.16 5.10 19.08
C GLU A 345 12.06 5.27 17.56
N GLY A 346 10.85 5.20 16.99
CA GLY A 346 10.60 5.33 15.57
C GLY A 346 9.54 4.39 15.01
N THR A 347 9.52 4.26 13.69
CA THR A 347 8.51 3.48 12.95
C THR A 347 9.10 2.32 12.14
N ARG A 348 10.33 1.91 12.47
CA ARG A 348 11.08 0.87 11.75
C ARG A 348 11.34 -0.33 12.65
N LEU A 349 11.95 -1.39 12.09
CA LEU A 349 12.43 -2.51 12.89
C LEU A 349 13.71 -2.16 13.65
N LYS A 350 13.87 -2.75 14.82
CA LYS A 350 15.13 -2.89 15.55
C LYS A 350 15.50 -4.35 15.69
N ALA A 351 16.79 -4.65 15.69
CA ALA A 351 17.31 -6.01 15.90
C ALA A 351 18.27 -6.03 17.09
N PHE A 352 18.27 -7.13 17.80
CA PHE A 352 19.32 -7.49 18.77
C PHE A 352 20.01 -8.74 18.24
N VAL A 353 21.34 -8.70 18.13
CA VAL A 353 22.11 -9.78 17.54
C VAL A 353 23.18 -10.26 18.53
N VAL A 354 23.26 -11.56 18.70
CA VAL A 354 24.32 -12.23 19.47
C VAL A 354 25.33 -12.77 18.48
N PRO A 355 26.55 -12.23 18.41
CA PRO A 355 27.60 -12.76 17.57
C PRO A 355 28.07 -14.14 18.04
N THR A 356 28.64 -14.94 17.14
CA THR A 356 29.33 -16.18 17.51
C THR A 356 30.62 -15.87 18.29
N ALA A 357 31.10 -16.82 19.08
CA ALA A 357 32.33 -16.65 19.84
C ALA A 357 33.60 -16.40 19.00
N GLN A 358 33.50 -16.58 17.67
CA GLN A 358 34.59 -16.32 16.73
C GLN A 358 34.74 -14.85 16.34
N VAL A 359 33.75 -14.01 16.65
CA VAL A 359 33.77 -12.58 16.35
C VAL A 359 34.62 -11.85 17.38
N VAL A 360 35.80 -11.41 16.98
CA VAL A 360 36.72 -10.62 17.80
C VAL A 360 36.47 -9.13 17.62
N ASP A 361 36.28 -8.69 16.36
CA ASP A 361 36.03 -7.29 16.00
C ASP A 361 34.53 -7.07 15.75
N ARG A 362 33.85 -6.47 16.72
CA ARG A 362 32.39 -6.17 16.64
C ARG A 362 32.09 -5.09 15.60
N ALA A 363 32.99 -4.14 15.37
CA ALA A 363 32.76 -3.08 14.39
C ALA A 363 32.79 -3.64 12.98
N GLN A 364 33.79 -4.47 12.66
CA GLN A 364 33.89 -5.15 11.38
C GLN A 364 32.69 -6.10 11.16
N PHE A 365 32.30 -6.86 12.18
CA PHE A 365 31.11 -7.71 12.14
C PHE A 365 29.84 -6.93 11.77
N LEU A 366 29.60 -5.77 12.38
CA LEU A 366 28.43 -4.95 12.07
C LEU A 366 28.44 -4.44 10.61
N ILE A 367 29.62 -4.11 10.06
CA ILE A 367 29.74 -3.70 8.66
C ILE A 367 29.37 -4.88 7.73
N GLU A 368 29.85 -6.07 8.02
CA GLU A 368 29.56 -7.28 7.24
C GLU A 368 28.08 -7.68 7.36
N LEU A 369 27.52 -7.63 8.56
CA LEU A 369 26.12 -7.90 8.81
C LEU A 369 25.20 -6.91 8.08
N ASN A 370 25.54 -5.62 8.05
CA ASN A 370 24.75 -4.62 7.30
C ASN A 370 24.81 -4.91 5.79
N ARG A 371 25.96 -5.27 5.24
CA ARG A 371 26.05 -5.68 3.81
C ARG A 371 25.20 -6.92 3.53
N TRP A 372 25.19 -7.90 4.45
CA TRP A 372 24.33 -9.06 4.36
C TRP A 372 22.85 -8.67 4.35
N ILE A 373 22.43 -7.84 5.30
CA ILE A 373 21.07 -7.32 5.39
C ILE A 373 20.66 -6.63 4.08
N ASP A 374 21.52 -5.76 3.55
CA ASP A 374 21.26 -5.04 2.30
C ASP A 374 21.10 -5.97 1.09
N SER A 375 21.80 -7.09 1.08
CA SER A 375 21.71 -8.08 0.00
C SER A 375 20.50 -9.00 0.10
N GLN A 376 19.98 -9.25 1.33
CA GLN A 376 18.97 -10.27 1.59
C GLN A 376 17.55 -9.68 1.84
N LEU A 377 17.45 -8.46 2.32
CA LEU A 377 16.20 -7.86 2.78
C LEU A 377 15.81 -6.64 1.95
N ALA A 378 14.50 -6.50 1.71
CA ALA A 378 13.93 -5.29 1.12
C ALA A 378 14.03 -4.11 2.11
N VAL A 379 14.03 -2.89 1.61
CA VAL A 379 14.22 -1.66 2.42
C VAL A 379 13.29 -1.59 3.64
N PRO A 380 11.99 -1.91 3.57
CA PRO A 380 11.11 -1.91 4.74
C PRO A 380 11.48 -2.95 5.81
N GLU A 381 12.06 -4.09 5.39
CA GLU A 381 12.43 -5.21 6.28
C GLU A 381 13.76 -4.98 7.01
N ARG A 382 14.58 -4.04 6.56
CA ARG A 382 15.91 -3.77 7.14
C ARG A 382 15.77 -3.12 8.51
N PRO A 383 16.32 -3.73 9.59
CA PRO A 383 16.38 -3.08 10.89
C PRO A 383 17.10 -1.73 10.80
N ARG A 384 16.50 -0.69 11.36
CA ARG A 384 17.11 0.64 11.39
C ARG A 384 18.20 0.75 12.46
N ALA A 385 18.06 -0.03 13.51
CA ALA A 385 19.02 -0.10 14.61
C ALA A 385 19.35 -1.56 14.92
N ILE A 386 20.62 -1.84 15.14
CA ILE A 386 21.13 -3.16 15.52
C ILE A 386 21.94 -3.01 16.80
N SER A 387 21.41 -3.56 17.89
CA SER A 387 22.13 -3.71 19.16
C SER A 387 22.81 -5.08 19.21
N THR A 388 23.95 -5.18 19.87
CA THR A 388 24.68 -6.44 20.05
C THR A 388 24.94 -6.73 21.52
N GLY A 389 24.97 -8.01 21.87
CA GLY A 389 25.31 -8.46 23.23
C GLY A 389 25.70 -9.93 23.24
N ASP A 390 26.12 -10.44 24.43
CA ASP A 390 26.58 -11.82 24.57
C ASP A 390 25.41 -12.81 24.71
N ARG A 391 24.19 -12.31 24.96
CA ARG A 391 22.94 -13.09 25.03
C ARG A 391 21.74 -12.22 24.65
N LEU A 392 20.67 -12.86 24.21
CA LEU A 392 19.42 -12.16 23.96
C LEU A 392 18.86 -11.53 25.25
N PRO A 393 18.27 -10.33 25.17
CA PRO A 393 17.66 -9.69 26.34
C PRO A 393 16.46 -10.54 26.82
N SER A 394 16.53 -11.00 28.07
CA SER A 394 15.48 -11.82 28.66
C SER A 394 15.07 -11.27 30.03
N GLY A 395 13.75 -11.28 30.28
CA GLY A 395 13.19 -10.93 31.58
C GLY A 395 13.37 -12.04 32.62
N ALA A 396 12.93 -11.79 33.85
CA ALA A 396 13.00 -12.74 34.97
C ALA A 396 12.28 -14.08 34.69
N SER A 397 11.30 -14.08 33.78
CA SER A 397 10.56 -15.27 33.31
C SER A 397 11.24 -16.05 32.20
N GLY A 398 12.44 -15.66 31.76
CA GLY A 398 13.13 -16.24 30.60
C GLY A 398 12.54 -15.86 29.23
N LYS A 399 11.44 -15.09 29.18
CA LYS A 399 10.89 -14.57 27.93
C LYS A 399 11.72 -13.41 27.42
N LEU A 400 11.79 -13.28 26.09
CA LEU A 400 12.45 -12.15 25.41
C LEU A 400 11.87 -10.84 25.94
N SER A 401 12.71 -10.01 26.58
CA SER A 401 12.36 -8.66 26.99
C SER A 401 12.63 -7.67 25.85
N ASP A 402 12.06 -6.48 25.94
CA ASP A 402 12.42 -5.39 25.02
C ASP A 402 13.78 -4.80 25.41
N TRP A 403 14.44 -4.12 24.49
CA TRP A 403 15.74 -3.46 24.68
C TRP A 403 15.69 -2.03 24.15
N GLY A 404 16.48 -1.15 24.75
CA GLY A 404 16.71 0.20 24.28
C GLY A 404 17.56 0.21 23.02
N LEU A 405 17.51 1.31 22.28
CA LEU A 405 18.48 1.61 21.23
C LEU A 405 19.74 2.09 21.94
N ASP A 406 20.84 1.35 21.83
CA ASP A 406 22.14 1.85 22.23
C ASP A 406 22.48 3.01 21.31
N GLY A 407 22.62 4.23 21.87
CA GLY A 407 22.91 5.47 21.19
C GLY A 407 24.32 5.52 20.61
#